data_f17d53a4814be322f625b72c3c5802c9
#
_entry.id   f17d53a4814be322f625b72c3c5802c9
#
_cell.length_a   1.000
_cell.length_b   1.000
_cell.length_c   1.000
_cell.angle_alpha   90.00
_cell.angle_beta   90.00
_cell.angle_gamma   90.00
#
_symmetry.space_group_name_H-M   'P 1'
#
loop_
_entity.id
_entity.type
_entity.pdbx_description
1 polymer ?
#
loop_
_entity_poly.entity_id
_entity_poly.type
_entity_poly.pdbx_seq_one_letter_code
_entity_poly.pdbx_strand_id
1 'polypeptide(L)'
;FPYTTLFRSTFAETWPSKPLRLVVPFAPGGSSEIVARALAGELAKTIGQNVFVDNKPGGAGNIAMQEVANATDDHTLILGHIGTLAVNQYIFPKLPYDPNKDFTPITLISKVPSLYVVHPDLPVKNLKEFVAYAKANPAKLNYGSAGNGSAGHLAFEYLKMATDTFVLHVP
;
A
#
# COMPACT_ATOMS: atom_id res chain seq x y z
N PHE A 1 -52.80 -35.30 -6.50
CA PHE A 1 -51.56 -35.17 -5.71
C PHE A 1 -51.35 -33.69 -5.36
N PRO A 2 -51.25 -33.34 -4.07
CA PRO A 2 -50.93 -31.97 -3.68
C PRO A 2 -49.43 -31.71 -3.93
N TYR A 3 -49.12 -30.76 -4.78
CA TYR A 3 -47.77 -30.24 -4.97
C TYR A 3 -47.38 -29.45 -3.72
N THR A 4 -46.63 -30.07 -2.82
CA THR A 4 -45.98 -29.37 -1.72
C THR A 4 -44.80 -28.60 -2.28
N THR A 5 -45.01 -27.34 -2.58
CA THR A 5 -43.92 -26.42 -2.95
C THR A 5 -43.07 -26.21 -1.74
N LEU A 6 -41.93 -26.90 -1.64
CA LEU A 6 -40.92 -26.67 -0.63
C LEU A 6 -40.32 -25.30 -0.92
N PHE A 7 -40.79 -24.25 -0.20
CA PHE A 7 -40.09 -23.00 -0.09
C PHE A 7 -38.80 -23.26 0.69
N ARG A 8 -37.70 -23.42 -0.04
CA ARG A 8 -36.38 -23.33 0.53
C ARG A 8 -36.19 -21.86 0.90
N SER A 9 -36.38 -21.52 2.17
CA SER A 9 -35.92 -20.25 2.73
C SER A 9 -34.40 -20.26 2.62
N THR A 10 -33.88 -19.58 1.63
CA THR A 10 -32.47 -19.20 1.60
C THR A 10 -32.29 -18.15 2.68
N PHE A 11 -31.88 -18.59 3.87
CA PHE A 11 -31.34 -17.65 4.85
C PHE A 11 -30.14 -17.02 4.16
N ALA A 12 -30.20 -15.71 3.95
CA ALA A 12 -29.03 -14.97 3.53
C ALA A 12 -27.96 -15.21 4.59
N GLU A 13 -26.82 -15.77 4.17
CA GLU A 13 -25.69 -15.94 5.08
C GLU A 13 -25.34 -14.59 5.66
N THR A 14 -25.21 -14.52 7.01
CA THR A 14 -24.80 -13.28 7.67
C THR A 14 -23.36 -12.99 7.29
N TRP A 15 -23.14 -11.84 6.66
CA TRP A 15 -21.78 -11.39 6.37
C TRP A 15 -21.12 -10.83 7.65
N PRO A 16 -19.83 -11.17 7.91
CA PRO A 16 -18.97 -12.09 7.18
C PRO A 16 -19.21 -13.56 7.56
N SER A 17 -19.39 -14.43 6.56
CA SER A 17 -19.62 -15.86 6.75
C SER A 17 -18.33 -16.69 6.92
N LYS A 18 -17.18 -16.09 6.61
CA LYS A 18 -15.84 -16.69 6.67
C LYS A 18 -14.79 -15.62 7.05
N PRO A 19 -13.55 -16.02 7.39
CA PRO A 19 -12.48 -15.08 7.68
C PRO A 19 -12.24 -14.07 6.55
N LEU A 20 -11.98 -12.81 6.93
CA LEU A 20 -11.59 -11.75 6.01
C LEU A 20 -10.08 -11.80 5.76
N ARG A 21 -9.69 -11.66 4.52
CA ARG A 21 -8.31 -11.55 4.08
C ARG A 21 -7.96 -10.08 3.81
N LEU A 22 -7.00 -9.53 4.55
CA LEU A 22 -6.49 -8.19 4.32
C LEU A 22 -5.12 -8.27 3.63
N VAL A 23 -5.12 -8.01 2.33
CA VAL A 23 -3.90 -8.05 1.51
C VAL A 23 -3.10 -6.76 1.69
N VAL A 24 -1.79 -6.89 1.89
CA VAL A 24 -0.84 -5.77 2.01
C VAL A 24 0.17 -5.87 0.86
N PRO A 25 0.28 -4.85 -0.02
CA PRO A 25 1.07 -4.91 -1.24
C PRO A 25 2.59 -4.77 -1.03
N PHE A 26 3.08 -4.90 0.21
CA PHE A 26 4.47 -4.72 0.58
C PHE A 26 4.99 -5.86 1.45
N ALA A 27 6.33 -5.98 1.50
CA ALA A 27 7.00 -6.95 2.36
C ALA A 27 6.67 -6.71 3.85
N PRO A 28 6.73 -7.77 4.66
CA PRO A 28 6.54 -7.65 6.12
C PRO A 28 7.57 -6.72 6.77
N GLY A 29 7.19 -6.11 7.92
CA GLY A 29 8.04 -5.24 8.73
C GLY A 29 7.86 -3.75 8.46
N GLY A 30 7.16 -3.36 7.38
CA GLY A 30 6.89 -1.95 7.07
C GLY A 30 5.68 -1.37 7.80
N SER A 31 5.53 -0.04 7.72
CA SER A 31 4.41 0.69 8.33
C SER A 31 3.03 0.19 7.86
N SER A 32 2.92 -0.23 6.60
CA SER A 32 1.68 -0.78 6.05
C SER A 32 1.24 -2.05 6.77
N GLU A 33 2.17 -2.96 7.08
CA GLU A 33 1.85 -4.17 7.83
C GLU A 33 1.47 -3.87 9.27
N ILE A 34 2.19 -2.97 9.94
CA ILE A 34 1.89 -2.57 11.32
C ILE A 34 0.45 -2.04 11.40
N VAL A 35 0.08 -1.15 10.51
CA VAL A 35 -1.28 -0.60 10.42
C VAL A 35 -2.30 -1.68 10.10
N ALA A 36 -2.01 -2.56 9.13
CA ALA A 36 -2.91 -3.65 8.74
C ALA A 36 -3.17 -4.62 9.89
N ARG A 37 -2.13 -5.02 10.65
CA ARG A 37 -2.27 -5.93 11.81
C ARG A 37 -3.05 -5.29 12.95
N ALA A 38 -2.81 -4.02 13.24
CA ALA A 38 -3.58 -3.29 14.24
C ALA A 38 -5.06 -3.21 13.86
N LEU A 39 -5.36 -2.87 12.61
CA LEU A 39 -6.72 -2.86 12.08
C LEU A 39 -7.36 -4.25 12.14
N ALA A 40 -6.66 -5.28 11.67
CA ALA A 40 -7.18 -6.65 11.63
C ALA A 40 -7.59 -7.14 13.03
N GLY A 41 -6.78 -6.84 14.05
CA GLY A 41 -7.07 -7.20 15.43
C GLY A 41 -8.34 -6.55 15.98
N GLU A 42 -8.55 -5.27 15.73
CA GLU A 42 -9.75 -4.55 16.18
C GLU A 42 -10.98 -4.89 15.32
N LEU A 43 -10.80 -5.02 14.01
CA LEU A 43 -11.89 -5.38 13.11
C LEU A 43 -12.45 -6.77 13.45
N ALA A 44 -11.58 -7.76 13.71
CA ALA A 44 -12.00 -9.10 14.10
C ALA A 44 -12.90 -9.12 15.32
N LYS A 45 -12.62 -8.29 16.33
CA LYS A 45 -13.46 -8.14 17.53
C LYS A 45 -14.85 -7.57 17.19
N THR A 46 -14.87 -6.61 16.26
CA THR A 46 -16.12 -5.91 15.91
C THR A 46 -17.05 -6.78 15.06
N ILE A 47 -16.47 -7.52 14.08
CA ILE A 47 -17.27 -8.30 13.13
C ILE A 47 -17.49 -9.76 13.57
N GLY A 48 -16.85 -10.20 14.65
CA GLY A 48 -16.97 -11.57 15.16
C GLY A 48 -16.35 -12.66 14.27
N GLN A 49 -15.49 -12.28 13.34
CA GLN A 49 -14.80 -13.19 12.43
C GLN A 49 -13.30 -12.88 12.40
N ASN A 50 -12.50 -13.91 12.10
CA ASN A 50 -11.05 -13.72 11.97
C ASN A 50 -10.71 -12.80 10.78
N VAL A 51 -9.73 -11.92 10.97
CA VAL A 51 -9.15 -11.10 9.92
C VAL A 51 -7.65 -11.38 9.88
N PHE A 52 -7.16 -11.92 8.77
CA PHE A 52 -5.74 -12.21 8.63
C PHE A 52 -5.06 -11.31 7.59
N VAL A 53 -3.84 -10.90 7.90
CA VAL A 53 -3.01 -10.08 7.03
C VAL A 53 -2.18 -10.98 6.13
N ASP A 54 -2.25 -10.74 4.81
CA ASP A 54 -1.50 -11.45 3.79
C ASP A 54 -0.61 -10.48 3.02
N ASN A 55 0.70 -10.56 3.25
CA ASN A 55 1.68 -9.73 2.57
C ASN A 55 2.00 -10.30 1.17
N LYS A 56 1.74 -9.50 0.13
CA LYS A 56 1.99 -9.83 -1.28
C LYS A 56 2.90 -8.78 -1.92
N PRO A 57 4.20 -8.82 -1.66
CA PRO A 57 5.14 -7.87 -2.27
C PRO A 57 5.37 -8.17 -3.74
N GLY A 58 5.84 -7.16 -4.47
CA GLY A 58 6.30 -7.28 -5.85
C GLY A 58 5.62 -6.34 -6.82
N GLY A 59 6.34 -5.99 -7.90
CA GLY A 59 5.84 -5.11 -8.95
C GLY A 59 5.36 -3.74 -8.47
N ALA A 60 6.00 -3.15 -7.46
CA ALA A 60 5.55 -1.91 -6.82
C ALA A 60 4.10 -2.01 -6.25
N GLY A 61 3.72 -3.21 -5.77
CA GLY A 61 2.39 -3.50 -5.26
C GLY A 61 1.38 -3.95 -6.33
N ASN A 62 1.74 -3.92 -7.61
CA ASN A 62 0.80 -4.24 -8.70
C ASN A 62 0.34 -5.70 -8.68
N ILE A 63 1.18 -6.62 -8.18
CA ILE A 63 0.80 -8.05 -8.07
C ILE A 63 -0.35 -8.21 -7.08
N ALA A 64 -0.25 -7.60 -5.90
CA ALA A 64 -1.31 -7.64 -4.89
C ALA A 64 -2.61 -6.99 -5.39
N MET A 65 -2.49 -5.83 -6.04
CA MET A 65 -3.64 -5.10 -6.59
C MET A 65 -4.36 -5.93 -7.64
N GLN A 66 -3.62 -6.54 -8.58
CA GLN A 66 -4.20 -7.41 -9.61
C GLN A 66 -4.91 -8.63 -9.01
N GLU A 67 -4.30 -9.25 -8.00
CA GLU A 67 -4.90 -10.41 -7.32
C GLU A 67 -6.24 -10.02 -6.68
N VAL A 68 -6.30 -8.88 -5.98
CA VAL A 68 -7.54 -8.44 -5.33
C VAL A 68 -8.56 -7.92 -6.33
N ALA A 69 -8.16 -7.24 -7.41
CA ALA A 69 -9.05 -6.83 -8.49
C ALA A 69 -9.76 -8.02 -9.15
N ASN A 70 -9.10 -9.19 -9.19
CA ASN A 70 -9.68 -10.43 -9.74
C ASN A 70 -10.37 -11.29 -8.67
N ALA A 71 -10.37 -10.89 -7.41
CA ALA A 71 -11.07 -11.64 -6.36
C ALA A 71 -12.60 -11.56 -6.57
N THR A 72 -13.25 -12.71 -6.54
CA THR A 72 -14.71 -12.82 -6.74
C THR A 72 -15.46 -13.02 -5.43
N ASP A 73 -14.70 -13.10 -4.32
CA ASP A 73 -15.29 -13.21 -3.00
C ASP A 73 -15.42 -11.82 -2.36
N ASP A 74 -16.43 -11.63 -1.55
CA ASP A 74 -16.70 -10.40 -0.81
C ASP A 74 -15.97 -10.35 0.55
N HIS A 75 -14.93 -11.18 0.74
CA HIS A 75 -14.15 -11.32 1.96
C HIS A 75 -12.67 -10.96 1.78
N THR A 76 -12.27 -10.46 0.60
CA THR A 76 -10.90 -10.03 0.33
C THR A 76 -10.82 -8.51 0.24
N LEU A 77 -9.99 -7.93 1.11
CA LEU A 77 -9.71 -6.51 1.22
C LEU A 77 -8.27 -6.23 0.82
N ILE A 78 -7.98 -5.00 0.37
CA ILE A 78 -6.62 -4.54 0.14
C ILE A 78 -6.32 -3.26 0.90
N LEU A 79 -5.14 -3.18 1.49
CA LEU A 79 -4.60 -1.94 2.01
C LEU A 79 -4.04 -1.12 0.86
N GLY A 80 -4.84 -0.21 0.32
CA GLY A 80 -4.43 0.71 -0.73
C GLY A 80 -3.37 1.71 -0.25
N HIS A 81 -2.49 2.11 -1.15
CA HIS A 81 -1.38 3.02 -0.89
C HIS A 81 -1.30 4.06 -2.02
N ILE A 82 -0.71 5.23 -1.77
CA ILE A 82 -0.59 6.29 -2.77
C ILE A 82 0.04 5.80 -4.09
N GLY A 83 1.05 4.94 -4.02
CA GLY A 83 1.66 4.34 -5.21
C GLY A 83 0.65 3.53 -6.01
N THR A 84 0.01 2.56 -5.37
CA THR A 84 -0.88 1.61 -6.04
C THR A 84 -2.20 2.23 -6.52
N LEU A 85 -2.74 3.21 -5.79
CA LEU A 85 -4.04 3.80 -6.10
C LEU A 85 -3.97 5.07 -6.96
N ALA A 86 -2.84 5.80 -6.93
CA ALA A 86 -2.75 7.08 -7.63
C ALA A 86 -1.59 7.17 -8.62
N VAL A 87 -0.41 6.65 -8.29
CA VAL A 87 0.82 6.97 -9.03
C VAL A 87 1.19 5.92 -10.05
N ASN A 88 0.97 4.63 -9.77
CA ASN A 88 1.42 3.54 -10.65
C ASN A 88 0.85 3.63 -12.08
N GLN A 89 -0.36 4.17 -12.24
CA GLN A 89 -0.95 4.40 -13.57
C GLN A 89 -0.14 5.38 -14.45
N TYR A 90 0.72 6.20 -13.86
CA TYR A 90 1.61 7.13 -14.59
C TYR A 90 3.05 6.62 -14.71
N ILE A 91 3.44 5.64 -13.90
CA ILE A 91 4.79 5.06 -13.91
C ILE A 91 4.85 3.84 -14.82
N PHE A 92 3.80 3.02 -14.83
CA PHE A 92 3.78 1.77 -15.59
C PHE A 92 3.02 1.95 -16.90
N PRO A 93 3.62 1.61 -18.06
CA PRO A 93 2.95 1.73 -19.36
C PRO A 93 1.69 0.88 -19.49
N LYS A 94 1.64 -0.24 -18.75
CA LYS A 94 0.49 -1.14 -18.70
C LYS A 94 0.26 -1.57 -17.26
N LEU A 95 -0.83 -1.09 -16.67
CA LEU A 95 -1.24 -1.48 -15.34
C LEU A 95 -2.22 -2.67 -15.43
N PRO A 96 -2.06 -3.73 -14.61
CA PRO A 96 -2.93 -4.91 -14.69
C PRO A 96 -4.26 -4.75 -13.94
N TYR A 97 -4.59 -3.54 -13.51
CA TYR A 97 -5.85 -3.15 -12.84
C TYR A 97 -6.17 -1.69 -13.12
N ASP A 98 -7.43 -1.29 -12.94
CA ASP A 98 -7.87 0.10 -12.97
C ASP A 98 -8.17 0.57 -11.53
N PRO A 99 -7.36 1.48 -10.96
CA PRO A 99 -7.55 1.90 -9.57
C PRO A 99 -8.89 2.60 -9.31
N ASN A 100 -9.55 3.09 -10.35
CA ASN A 100 -10.81 3.82 -10.24
C ASN A 100 -12.04 2.94 -10.45
N LYS A 101 -11.89 1.75 -11.06
CA LYS A 101 -13.02 0.87 -11.42
C LYS A 101 -13.03 -0.44 -10.66
N ASP A 102 -11.83 -1.02 -10.40
CA ASP A 102 -11.72 -2.37 -9.89
C ASP A 102 -11.78 -2.45 -8.36
N PHE A 103 -11.86 -1.27 -7.68
CA PHE A 103 -11.88 -1.20 -6.22
C PHE A 103 -12.98 -0.28 -5.72
N THR A 104 -13.65 -0.72 -4.66
CA THR A 104 -14.57 0.11 -3.89
C THR A 104 -13.85 0.65 -2.66
N PRO A 105 -13.66 1.99 -2.55
CA PRO A 105 -13.01 2.57 -1.38
C PRO A 105 -13.93 2.48 -0.16
N ILE A 106 -13.39 2.01 0.97
CA ILE A 106 -14.13 1.90 2.23
C ILE A 106 -13.83 3.11 3.12
N THR A 107 -12.57 3.32 3.48
CA THR A 107 -12.16 4.43 4.35
C THR A 107 -10.66 4.68 4.30
N LEU A 108 -10.25 5.89 4.73
CA LEU A 108 -8.85 6.21 5.00
C LEU A 108 -8.46 5.70 6.39
N ILE A 109 -7.62 4.68 6.45
CA ILE A 109 -7.23 4.02 7.70
C ILE A 109 -6.27 4.88 8.52
N SER A 110 -5.22 5.40 7.87
CA SER A 110 -4.19 6.21 8.55
C SER A 110 -3.44 7.13 7.60
N LYS A 111 -2.79 8.15 8.16
CA LYS A 111 -1.80 8.98 7.47
C LYS A 111 -0.45 8.73 8.14
N VAL A 112 0.50 8.24 7.37
CA VAL A 112 1.85 7.95 7.85
C VAL A 112 2.80 9.03 7.32
N PRO A 113 3.32 9.93 8.19
CA PRO A 113 4.27 10.94 7.76
C PRO A 113 5.60 10.31 7.38
N SER A 114 6.21 10.81 6.31
CA SER A 114 7.56 10.41 5.90
C SER A 114 8.59 11.37 6.50
N LEU A 115 9.72 10.83 6.94
CA LEU A 115 10.85 11.58 7.44
C LEU A 115 12.05 11.37 6.52
N TYR A 116 12.78 12.45 6.23
CA TYR A 116 14.10 12.35 5.64
C TYR A 116 15.12 12.13 6.76
N VAL A 117 15.85 11.05 6.67
CA VAL A 117 16.92 10.71 7.60
C VAL A 117 18.22 10.51 6.82
N VAL A 118 19.33 10.83 7.44
CA VAL A 118 20.66 10.66 6.86
C VAL A 118 21.56 9.90 7.83
N HIS A 119 22.60 9.26 7.28
CA HIS A 119 23.61 8.63 8.12
C HIS A 119 24.30 9.71 9.00
N PRO A 120 24.59 9.43 10.28
CA PRO A 120 25.19 10.42 11.19
C PRO A 120 26.55 10.95 10.72
N ASP A 121 27.30 10.18 9.95
CA ASP A 121 28.59 10.62 9.39
C ASP A 121 28.45 11.61 8.23
N LEU A 122 27.24 11.81 7.68
CA LEU A 122 27.03 12.84 6.69
C LEU A 122 27.07 14.21 7.36
N PRO A 123 27.96 15.14 6.93
CA PRO A 123 28.21 16.41 7.63
C PRO A 123 27.09 17.44 7.35
N VAL A 124 25.84 17.07 7.65
CA VAL A 124 24.66 17.93 7.47
C VAL A 124 23.74 17.81 8.69
N LYS A 125 23.15 18.92 9.13
CA LYS A 125 22.30 18.99 10.32
C LYS A 125 20.84 19.32 10.02
N ASN A 126 20.53 19.69 8.79
CA ASN A 126 19.20 20.07 8.35
C ASN A 126 19.05 19.92 6.84
N LEU A 127 17.81 20.05 6.34
CA LEU A 127 17.50 19.88 4.93
C LEU A 127 18.25 20.87 4.03
N LYS A 128 18.44 22.12 4.47
CA LYS A 128 19.15 23.13 3.68
C LYS A 128 20.61 22.74 3.45
N GLU A 129 21.28 22.27 4.50
CA GLU A 129 22.66 21.78 4.43
C GLU A 129 22.74 20.50 3.57
N PHE A 130 21.76 19.59 3.69
CA PHE A 130 21.70 18.41 2.85
C PHE A 130 21.58 18.77 1.36
N VAL A 131 20.72 19.70 0.98
CA VAL A 131 20.56 20.16 -0.40
C VAL A 131 21.85 20.80 -0.90
N ALA A 132 22.51 21.64 -0.12
CA ALA A 132 23.79 22.26 -0.47
C ALA A 132 24.88 21.19 -0.68
N TYR A 133 24.94 20.20 0.21
CA TYR A 133 25.89 19.08 0.12
C TYR A 133 25.64 18.22 -1.14
N ALA A 134 24.36 17.88 -1.42
CA ALA A 134 23.99 17.11 -2.59
C ALA A 134 24.35 17.82 -3.89
N LYS A 135 24.13 19.14 -3.99
CA LYS A 135 24.55 19.97 -5.14
C LYS A 135 26.06 20.00 -5.33
N ALA A 136 26.83 20.11 -4.24
CA ALA A 136 28.28 20.09 -4.29
C ALA A 136 28.87 18.70 -4.61
N ASN A 137 28.10 17.64 -4.47
CA ASN A 137 28.54 16.26 -4.63
C ASN A 137 27.56 15.45 -5.53
N PRO A 138 27.35 15.84 -6.80
CA PRO A 138 26.42 15.18 -7.68
C PRO A 138 26.79 13.70 -7.86
N ALA A 139 25.81 12.82 -7.84
CA ALA A 139 25.93 11.37 -8.01
C ALA A 139 26.77 10.63 -6.94
N LYS A 140 27.13 11.29 -5.82
CA LYS A 140 27.87 10.63 -4.73
C LYS A 140 26.96 10.10 -3.64
N LEU A 141 25.71 10.54 -3.60
CA LEU A 141 24.75 10.14 -2.60
C LEU A 141 23.74 9.15 -3.21
N ASN A 142 23.33 8.20 -2.38
CA ASN A 142 22.23 7.29 -2.66
C ASN A 142 21.14 7.48 -1.61
N TYR A 143 19.87 7.16 -1.96
CA TYR A 143 18.80 7.08 -0.98
C TYR A 143 18.03 5.77 -1.13
N GLY A 144 17.59 5.21 0.00
CA GLY A 144 16.74 4.04 0.06
C GLY A 144 15.27 4.40 0.19
N SER A 145 14.41 3.51 -0.26
CA SER A 145 12.96 3.60 -0.08
C SER A 145 12.34 2.21 0.07
N ALA A 146 11.03 2.14 0.21
CA ALA A 146 10.29 0.88 0.21
C ALA A 146 9.98 0.38 -1.23
N GLY A 147 10.76 0.81 -2.22
CA GLY A 147 10.61 0.42 -3.62
C GLY A 147 10.02 1.52 -4.50
N ASN A 148 10.03 1.28 -5.81
CA ASN A 148 9.52 2.21 -6.82
C ASN A 148 8.04 2.51 -6.57
N GLY A 149 7.65 3.79 -6.67
CA GLY A 149 6.28 4.23 -6.41
C GLY A 149 5.88 4.30 -4.93
N SER A 150 6.76 3.92 -3.99
CA SER A 150 6.49 4.10 -2.56
C SER A 150 6.44 5.58 -2.18
N ALA A 151 5.81 5.91 -1.05
CA ALA A 151 5.74 7.29 -0.55
C ALA A 151 7.13 7.90 -0.35
N GLY A 152 8.09 7.12 0.16
CA GLY A 152 9.48 7.55 0.32
C GLY A 152 10.16 7.86 -1.00
N HIS A 153 9.97 7.00 -2.01
CA HIS A 153 10.48 7.26 -3.36
C HIS A 153 9.91 8.56 -3.93
N LEU A 154 8.59 8.70 -3.93
CA LEU A 154 7.92 9.88 -4.49
C LEU A 154 8.31 11.17 -3.78
N ALA A 155 8.39 11.13 -2.44
CA ALA A 155 8.81 12.30 -1.64
C ALA A 155 10.25 12.71 -1.97
N PHE A 156 11.16 11.75 -2.15
CA PHE A 156 12.55 12.07 -2.46
C PHE A 156 12.72 12.55 -3.91
N GLU A 157 12.02 11.97 -4.88
CA GLU A 157 12.02 12.46 -6.26
C GLU A 157 11.44 13.88 -6.35
N TYR A 158 10.39 14.18 -5.57
CA TYR A 158 9.87 15.55 -5.46
C TYR A 158 10.92 16.52 -4.88
N LEU A 159 11.66 16.11 -3.84
CA LEU A 159 12.74 16.91 -3.27
C LEU A 159 13.83 17.18 -4.32
N LYS A 160 14.26 16.15 -5.05
CA LYS A 160 15.25 16.28 -6.13
C LYS A 160 14.81 17.28 -7.18
N MET A 161 13.56 17.16 -7.64
CA MET A 161 12.98 18.07 -8.63
C MET A 161 12.88 19.51 -8.09
N ALA A 162 12.39 19.69 -6.88
CA ALA A 162 12.20 21.01 -6.27
C ALA A 162 13.51 21.73 -5.94
N THR A 163 14.60 20.99 -5.76
CA THR A 163 15.91 21.54 -5.36
C THR A 163 16.98 21.44 -6.43
N ASP A 164 16.68 20.87 -7.59
CA ASP A 164 17.63 20.59 -8.65
C ASP A 164 18.87 19.85 -8.13
N THR A 165 18.64 18.73 -7.46
CA THR A 165 19.68 17.85 -6.91
C THR A 165 19.64 16.49 -7.57
N PHE A 166 20.78 15.81 -7.61
CA PHE A 166 20.89 14.44 -8.10
C PHE A 166 21.36 13.50 -6.99
N VAL A 167 20.50 12.56 -6.62
CA VAL A 167 20.76 11.49 -5.65
C VAL A 167 20.21 10.19 -6.23
N LEU A 168 21.01 9.12 -6.25
CA LEU A 168 20.62 7.86 -6.87
C LEU A 168 19.63 7.09 -5.98
N HIS A 169 18.53 6.65 -6.56
CA HIS A 169 17.56 5.80 -5.88
C HIS A 169 18.05 4.34 -5.80
N VAL A 170 17.93 3.75 -4.61
CA VAL A 170 18.11 2.31 -4.37
C VAL A 170 16.80 1.79 -3.79
N PRO A 171 16.00 1.06 -4.59
CA PRO A 171 14.67 0.60 -4.20
C PRO A 171 14.73 -0.52 -3.15
#